data_fa7f39b311c30a3a95bc61a0610a500d
#
_entry.id   fa7f39b311c30a3a95bc61a0610a500d
#
_cell.length_a   1.000
_cell.length_b   1.000
_cell.length_c   1.000
_cell.angle_alpha   90.00
_cell.angle_beta   90.00
_cell.angle_gamma   90.00
#
_symmetry.space_group_name_H-M   'P 1'
#
loop_
_entity.id
_entity.type
_entity.pdbx_description
1 polymer ?
#
loop_
_entity_poly.entity_id
_entity_poly.type
_entity_poly.pdbx_seq_one_letter_code
_entity_poly.pdbx_strand_id
1 'polypeptide(L)'
;MNTPSAAPTTPAPAAPATAPAAGAPTGTGRRGALGPVGLVLAGGISVQFGGALAVSLMPRVGALGVVSLRLLVAAIVLIAICRPSVRGHSRADWSTVIVFGLTMAAMNGLFYQAVDRIPLGPAVTLEVLGPLALSVITSRRAVNLLWAGLALGGVFLLGGGGFSSLDPAGVAFALGAGAMWAAYIVFSARTGRRFPQADGLALAMVVAAVAFLPLGIAGSGTRLLVPTTIALGAAVAVLSSVLPYTLELLALRRLPASTFAILMSLEPAVAATAGFLVLDQSLSLPESLAIALVIAASMGAVRTQIGRGKAKTLQPAPDA
;
A
#
# COMPACT_ATOMS: atom_id res chain seq x y z
N MET A 1 -67.79 59.60 -10.81
CA MET A 1 -66.46 59.83 -11.40
C MET A 1 -65.46 58.97 -10.61
N ASN A 2 -65.21 57.79 -11.16
CA ASN A 2 -64.29 56.83 -10.52
C ASN A 2 -62.93 56.93 -11.20
N THR A 3 -61.91 57.29 -10.42
CA THR A 3 -60.52 57.19 -10.86
C THR A 3 -60.01 55.81 -10.55
N PRO A 4 -59.35 55.09 -11.50
CA PRO A 4 -58.78 53.79 -11.23
C PRO A 4 -57.43 53.95 -10.51
N SER A 5 -57.33 53.20 -9.41
CA SER A 5 -56.10 53.03 -8.60
C SER A 5 -55.07 52.28 -9.39
N ALA A 6 -53.86 52.82 -9.52
CA ALA A 6 -52.72 52.16 -10.15
C ALA A 6 -52.16 51.06 -9.19
N ALA A 7 -52.01 49.84 -9.72
CA ALA A 7 -51.36 48.75 -9.03
C ALA A 7 -49.83 48.94 -8.94
N PRO A 8 -49.17 48.54 -7.84
CA PRO A 8 -47.72 48.66 -7.74
C PRO A 8 -47.00 47.63 -8.62
N THR A 9 -46.09 48.11 -9.46
CA THR A 9 -45.18 47.29 -10.29
C THR A 9 -44.14 46.61 -9.42
N THR A 10 -44.15 45.28 -9.38
CA THR A 10 -43.16 44.45 -8.75
C THR A 10 -41.85 44.55 -9.56
N PRO A 11 -40.69 44.82 -8.97
CA PRO A 11 -39.43 44.80 -9.71
C PRO A 11 -39.06 43.37 -10.10
N ALA A 12 -38.61 43.21 -11.34
CA ALA A 12 -38.11 41.96 -11.92
C ALA A 12 -36.92 41.39 -11.09
N PRO A 13 -36.85 40.05 -10.93
CA PRO A 13 -35.71 39.44 -10.23
C PRO A 13 -34.40 39.71 -10.97
N ALA A 14 -33.41 40.21 -10.23
CA ALA A 14 -32.04 40.41 -10.72
C ALA A 14 -31.45 39.07 -11.19
N ALA A 15 -30.84 39.09 -12.37
CA ALA A 15 -30.12 37.94 -12.93
C ALA A 15 -29.04 37.47 -11.92
N PRO A 16 -28.83 36.13 -11.76
CA PRO A 16 -27.79 35.62 -10.89
C PRO A 16 -26.42 36.07 -11.41
N ALA A 17 -25.65 36.67 -10.50
CA ALA A 17 -24.25 37.03 -10.75
C ALA A 17 -23.47 35.77 -11.22
N THR A 18 -22.90 35.84 -12.42
CA THR A 18 -21.98 34.85 -12.93
C THR A 18 -20.83 34.66 -11.94
N ALA A 19 -20.75 33.49 -11.32
CA ALA A 19 -19.60 33.09 -10.52
C ALA A 19 -18.34 33.22 -11.39
N PRO A 20 -17.22 33.72 -10.85
CA PRO A 20 -15.97 33.77 -11.61
C PRO A 20 -15.59 32.37 -12.03
N ALA A 21 -15.36 32.19 -13.32
CA ALA A 21 -14.86 30.94 -13.91
C ALA A 21 -13.64 30.48 -13.09
N ALA A 22 -13.78 29.29 -12.52
CA ALA A 22 -12.65 28.62 -11.87
C ALA A 22 -11.51 28.55 -12.89
N GLY A 23 -10.45 29.29 -12.65
CA GLY A 23 -9.28 29.34 -13.51
C GLY A 23 -8.81 27.93 -13.81
N ALA A 24 -8.70 27.62 -15.10
CA ALA A 24 -8.08 26.39 -15.56
C ALA A 24 -6.73 26.24 -14.83
N PRO A 25 -6.36 25.03 -14.36
CA PRO A 25 -5.08 24.83 -13.72
C PRO A 25 -3.98 25.18 -14.73
N THR A 26 -3.36 26.32 -14.52
CA THR A 26 -2.17 26.74 -15.24
C THR A 26 -1.13 25.64 -15.12
N GLY A 27 -0.66 25.15 -16.26
CA GLY A 27 0.24 24.02 -16.38
C GLY A 27 1.34 24.02 -15.33
N THR A 28 1.29 23.06 -14.44
CA THR A 28 2.40 22.71 -13.56
C THR A 28 3.50 22.15 -14.45
N GLY A 29 4.46 23.00 -14.78
CA GLY A 29 5.61 22.61 -15.57
C GLY A 29 6.27 21.34 -15.00
N ARG A 30 6.98 20.60 -15.83
CA ARG A 30 7.72 19.35 -15.51
C ARG A 30 8.43 19.36 -14.13
N ARG A 31 8.85 20.53 -13.64
CA ARG A 31 9.46 20.72 -12.31
C ARG A 31 8.47 20.55 -11.15
N GLY A 32 7.18 20.84 -11.33
CA GLY A 32 6.15 20.64 -10.29
C GLY A 32 5.73 19.17 -10.10
N ALA A 33 5.91 18.31 -11.11
CA ALA A 33 5.59 16.89 -11.03
C ALA A 33 6.71 16.05 -10.39
N LEU A 34 7.96 16.51 -10.42
CA LEU A 34 9.11 15.77 -9.86
C LEU A 34 9.05 15.66 -8.34
N GLY A 35 8.52 16.64 -7.63
CA GLY A 35 8.40 16.60 -6.17
C GLY A 35 7.53 15.45 -5.67
N PRO A 36 6.28 15.31 -6.12
CA PRO A 36 5.40 14.21 -5.71
C PRO A 36 5.89 12.82 -6.13
N VAL A 37 6.51 12.67 -7.31
CA VAL A 37 7.16 11.43 -7.75
C VAL A 37 8.32 11.07 -6.81
N GLY A 38 9.15 12.07 -6.46
CA GLY A 38 10.23 11.89 -5.50
C GLY A 38 9.74 11.42 -4.12
N LEU A 39 8.57 11.89 -3.65
CA LEU A 39 7.98 11.44 -2.39
C LEU A 39 7.59 9.94 -2.44
N VAL A 40 7.00 9.46 -3.54
CA VAL A 40 6.66 8.04 -3.71
C VAL A 40 7.91 7.17 -3.72
N LEU A 41 8.92 7.57 -4.51
CA LEU A 41 10.18 6.83 -4.57
C LEU A 41 10.90 6.82 -3.22
N ALA A 42 10.94 7.94 -2.51
CA ALA A 42 11.51 8.02 -1.17
C ALA A 42 10.74 7.14 -0.17
N GLY A 43 9.41 7.08 -0.26
CA GLY A 43 8.56 6.18 0.51
C GLY A 43 8.90 4.72 0.23
N GLY A 44 8.93 4.31 -1.04
CA GLY A 44 9.30 2.96 -1.44
C GLY A 44 10.72 2.56 -1.02
N ILE A 45 11.70 3.46 -1.19
CA ILE A 45 13.07 3.25 -0.70
C ILE A 45 13.05 3.06 0.82
N SER A 46 12.36 3.92 1.56
CA SER A 46 12.26 3.82 3.01
C SER A 46 11.66 2.49 3.48
N VAL A 47 10.58 2.02 2.84
CA VAL A 47 9.96 0.72 3.16
C VAL A 47 10.96 -0.42 2.99
N GLN A 48 11.64 -0.47 1.86
CA GLN A 48 12.52 -1.60 1.54
C GLN A 48 13.81 -1.59 2.38
N PHE A 49 14.39 -0.43 2.64
CA PHE A 49 15.53 -0.32 3.58
C PHE A 49 15.10 -0.59 5.02
N GLY A 50 13.89 -0.18 5.41
CA GLY A 50 13.28 -0.55 6.69
C GLY A 50 13.06 -2.07 6.80
N GLY A 51 12.66 -2.73 5.71
CA GLY A 51 12.57 -4.17 5.59
C GLY A 51 13.94 -4.86 5.73
N ALA A 52 14.95 -4.38 5.04
CA ALA A 52 16.31 -4.91 5.14
C ALA A 52 16.87 -4.74 6.57
N LEU A 53 16.64 -3.57 7.22
CA LEU A 53 17.01 -3.37 8.63
C LEU A 53 16.25 -4.33 9.55
N ALA A 54 14.99 -4.62 9.26
CA ALA A 54 14.20 -5.60 10.00
C ALA A 54 14.77 -7.01 9.90
N VAL A 55 15.21 -7.43 8.70
CA VAL A 55 15.91 -8.72 8.52
C VAL A 55 17.19 -8.77 9.33
N SER A 56 17.98 -7.70 9.39
CA SER A 56 19.20 -7.63 10.20
C SER A 56 18.94 -7.71 11.72
N LEU A 57 17.71 -7.42 12.16
CA LEU A 57 17.29 -7.56 13.56
C LEU A 57 16.81 -8.98 13.91
N MET A 58 16.42 -9.79 12.90
CA MET A 58 15.88 -11.15 13.13
C MET A 58 16.79 -12.08 13.91
N PRO A 59 18.14 -12.09 13.77
CA PRO A 59 19.02 -12.93 14.58
C PRO A 59 18.89 -12.69 16.09
N ARG A 60 18.42 -11.51 16.52
CA ARG A 60 18.24 -11.13 17.92
C ARG A 60 16.91 -11.56 18.51
N VAL A 61 15.83 -11.38 17.75
CA VAL A 61 14.44 -11.54 18.25
C VAL A 61 13.55 -12.41 17.35
N GLY A 62 14.11 -12.99 16.29
CA GLY A 62 13.34 -13.75 15.30
C GLY A 62 12.37 -12.88 14.49
N ALA A 63 11.79 -13.46 13.46
CA ALA A 63 10.82 -12.78 12.59
C ALA A 63 9.58 -12.29 13.35
N LEU A 64 9.04 -13.13 14.27
CA LEU A 64 7.84 -12.78 15.05
C LEU A 64 8.11 -11.61 16.01
N GLY A 65 9.28 -11.54 16.61
CA GLY A 65 9.67 -10.44 17.48
C GLY A 65 9.80 -9.12 16.74
N VAL A 66 10.40 -9.14 15.55
CA VAL A 66 10.53 -7.96 14.69
C VAL A 66 9.15 -7.42 14.31
N VAL A 67 8.23 -8.29 13.86
CA VAL A 67 6.86 -7.90 13.50
C VAL A 67 6.12 -7.30 14.69
N SER A 68 6.24 -7.90 15.87
CA SER A 68 5.60 -7.41 17.10
C SER A 68 6.06 -6.01 17.47
N LEU A 69 7.37 -5.76 17.46
CA LEU A 69 7.94 -4.43 17.73
C LEU A 69 7.48 -3.41 16.69
N ARG A 70 7.54 -3.78 15.40
CA ARG A 70 7.11 -2.91 14.30
C ARG A 70 5.65 -2.50 14.44
N LEU A 71 4.74 -3.47 14.62
CA LEU A 71 3.30 -3.21 14.72
C LEU A 71 2.96 -2.42 15.98
N LEU A 72 3.61 -2.73 17.11
CA LEU A 72 3.39 -2.03 18.38
C LEU A 72 3.81 -0.56 18.28
N VAL A 73 5.02 -0.28 17.80
CA VAL A 73 5.51 1.09 17.66
C VAL A 73 4.67 1.85 16.63
N ALA A 74 4.33 1.22 15.50
CA ALA A 74 3.46 1.85 14.50
C ALA A 74 2.07 2.17 15.07
N ALA A 75 1.48 1.27 15.88
CA ALA A 75 0.21 1.52 16.56
C ALA A 75 0.31 2.71 17.53
N ILE A 76 1.36 2.76 18.36
CA ILE A 76 1.57 3.89 19.29
C ILE A 76 1.68 5.21 18.54
N VAL A 77 2.49 5.25 17.46
CA VAL A 77 2.69 6.46 16.66
C VAL A 77 1.40 6.90 15.97
N LEU A 78 0.68 5.97 15.33
CA LEU A 78 -0.58 6.30 14.65
C LEU A 78 -1.66 6.76 15.63
N ILE A 79 -1.79 6.15 16.80
CA ILE A 79 -2.73 6.61 17.84
C ILE A 79 -2.35 8.01 18.32
N ALA A 80 -1.07 8.28 18.55
CA ALA A 80 -0.59 9.59 19.01
C ALA A 80 -0.87 10.70 17.98
N ILE A 81 -0.71 10.40 16.68
CA ILE A 81 -0.90 11.35 15.59
C ILE A 81 -2.40 11.52 15.25
N CYS A 82 -3.11 10.42 15.02
CA CYS A 82 -4.50 10.46 14.53
C CYS A 82 -5.51 10.72 15.63
N ARG A 83 -5.23 10.28 16.89
CA ARG A 83 -6.13 10.37 18.05
C ARG A 83 -7.55 9.91 17.71
N PRO A 84 -7.73 8.69 17.19
CA PRO A 84 -9.00 8.22 16.65
C PRO A 84 -10.07 8.17 17.73
N SER A 85 -11.29 8.55 17.38
CA SER A 85 -12.44 8.38 18.28
C SER A 85 -12.80 6.89 18.34
N VAL A 86 -12.89 6.34 19.55
CA VAL A 86 -13.37 4.97 19.78
C VAL A 86 -14.88 4.90 20.03
N ARG A 87 -15.56 6.06 20.17
CA ARG A 87 -16.99 6.16 20.44
C ARG A 87 -17.77 6.49 19.19
N GLY A 88 -19.03 6.07 19.14
CA GLY A 88 -19.94 6.41 18.04
C GLY A 88 -19.85 5.46 16.83
N HIS A 89 -19.09 4.38 16.91
CA HIS A 89 -18.97 3.38 15.84
C HIS A 89 -19.93 2.21 16.05
N SER A 90 -20.52 1.72 14.96
CA SER A 90 -21.40 0.56 14.93
C SER A 90 -20.62 -0.75 15.09
N ARG A 91 -21.33 -1.85 15.41
CA ARG A 91 -20.72 -3.20 15.40
C ARG A 91 -20.14 -3.56 14.04
N ALA A 92 -20.76 -3.10 12.94
CA ALA A 92 -20.27 -3.33 11.58
C ALA A 92 -18.96 -2.55 11.28
N ASP A 93 -18.77 -1.38 11.87
CA ASP A 93 -17.53 -0.62 11.74
C ASP A 93 -16.41 -1.31 12.50
N TRP A 94 -16.65 -1.74 13.73
CA TRP A 94 -15.69 -2.51 14.52
C TRP A 94 -15.32 -3.82 13.87
N SER A 95 -16.29 -4.57 13.31
CA SER A 95 -15.96 -5.81 12.58
C SER A 95 -15.05 -5.54 11.37
N THR A 96 -15.28 -4.43 10.66
CA THR A 96 -14.44 -4.04 9.52
C THR A 96 -13.01 -3.72 9.96
N VAL A 97 -12.83 -2.96 11.05
CA VAL A 97 -11.53 -2.62 11.63
C VAL A 97 -10.81 -3.86 12.15
N ILE A 98 -11.51 -4.76 12.83
CA ILE A 98 -10.93 -6.00 13.36
C ILE A 98 -10.42 -6.88 12.21
N VAL A 99 -11.24 -7.12 11.19
CA VAL A 99 -10.83 -7.92 10.03
C VAL A 99 -9.66 -7.25 9.31
N PHE A 100 -9.69 -5.94 9.15
CA PHE A 100 -8.59 -5.19 8.55
C PHE A 100 -7.30 -5.31 9.35
N GLY A 101 -7.35 -5.16 10.68
CA GLY A 101 -6.19 -5.31 11.56
C GLY A 101 -5.63 -6.73 11.56
N LEU A 102 -6.49 -7.77 11.59
CA LEU A 102 -6.06 -9.16 11.48
C LEU A 102 -5.42 -9.46 10.12
N THR A 103 -5.97 -8.88 9.04
CA THR A 103 -5.37 -8.99 7.70
C THR A 103 -3.97 -8.36 7.68
N MET A 104 -3.79 -7.19 8.30
CA MET A 104 -2.49 -6.52 8.43
C MET A 104 -1.51 -7.35 9.26
N ALA A 105 -1.96 -7.92 10.38
CA ALA A 105 -1.14 -8.79 11.22
C ALA A 105 -0.67 -10.02 10.44
N ALA A 106 -1.58 -10.71 9.74
CA ALA A 106 -1.28 -11.87 8.93
C ALA A 106 -0.33 -11.52 7.77
N MET A 107 -0.59 -10.43 7.04
CA MET A 107 0.26 -9.95 5.95
C MET A 107 1.70 -9.74 6.42
N ASN A 108 1.89 -8.96 7.49
CA ASN A 108 3.21 -8.69 8.04
C ASN A 108 3.86 -9.97 8.58
N GLY A 109 3.13 -10.80 9.33
CA GLY A 109 3.66 -12.04 9.88
C GLY A 109 4.16 -12.99 8.81
N LEU A 110 3.37 -13.20 7.75
CA LEU A 110 3.73 -14.06 6.62
C LEU A 110 4.91 -13.50 5.84
N PHE A 111 4.92 -12.18 5.56
CA PHE A 111 6.03 -11.55 4.86
C PHE A 111 7.35 -11.72 5.60
N TYR A 112 7.39 -11.47 6.90
CA TYR A 112 8.63 -11.61 7.68
C TYR A 112 9.04 -13.07 7.86
N GLN A 113 8.11 -14.02 7.85
CA GLN A 113 8.44 -15.45 7.76
C GLN A 113 9.01 -15.83 6.39
N ALA A 114 8.60 -15.14 5.31
CA ALA A 114 9.18 -15.32 3.99
C ALA A 114 10.63 -14.82 3.95
N VAL A 115 10.88 -13.55 4.34
CA VAL A 115 12.23 -12.96 4.26
C VAL A 115 13.24 -13.53 5.27
N ASP A 116 12.76 -14.29 6.25
CA ASP A 116 13.60 -15.12 7.12
C ASP A 116 14.17 -16.36 6.40
N ARG A 117 13.59 -16.75 5.26
CA ARG A 117 13.89 -17.98 4.51
C ARG A 117 14.38 -17.75 3.09
N ILE A 118 13.92 -16.67 2.45
CA ILE A 118 14.29 -16.32 1.07
C ILE A 118 14.76 -14.87 0.99
N PRO A 119 15.60 -14.51 0.02
CA PRO A 119 16.10 -13.15 -0.13
C PRO A 119 14.97 -12.12 -0.29
N LEU A 120 15.22 -10.87 0.15
CA LEU A 120 14.24 -9.80 0.20
C LEU A 120 13.63 -9.47 -1.17
N GLY A 121 14.45 -9.40 -2.23
CA GLY A 121 14.00 -9.13 -3.60
C GLY A 121 12.97 -10.16 -4.10
N PRO A 122 13.31 -11.46 -4.12
CA PRO A 122 12.37 -12.54 -4.41
C PRO A 122 11.09 -12.52 -3.53
N ALA A 123 11.22 -12.29 -2.23
CA ALA A 123 10.06 -12.24 -1.32
C ALA A 123 9.07 -11.13 -1.71
N VAL A 124 9.54 -9.90 -1.94
CA VAL A 124 8.70 -8.78 -2.39
C VAL A 124 8.13 -9.02 -3.79
N THR A 125 8.90 -9.66 -4.68
CA THR A 125 8.43 -10.01 -6.02
C THR A 125 7.24 -10.97 -5.98
N LEU A 126 7.29 -11.98 -5.11
CA LEU A 126 6.18 -12.91 -4.91
C LEU A 126 4.99 -12.26 -4.21
N GLU A 127 5.23 -11.39 -3.23
CA GLU A 127 4.18 -10.68 -2.51
C GLU A 127 3.37 -9.76 -3.43
N VAL A 128 4.01 -9.04 -4.36
CA VAL A 128 3.35 -8.15 -5.35
C VAL A 128 2.38 -8.89 -6.28
N LEU A 129 2.51 -10.21 -6.42
CA LEU A 129 1.55 -11.02 -7.20
C LEU A 129 0.13 -10.96 -6.65
N GLY A 130 -0.05 -10.73 -5.35
CA GLY A 130 -1.37 -10.61 -4.75
C GLY A 130 -2.17 -9.41 -5.28
N PRO A 131 -1.69 -8.18 -5.16
CA PRO A 131 -2.28 -7.01 -5.80
C PRO A 131 -2.43 -7.14 -7.32
N LEU A 132 -1.46 -7.75 -7.99
CA LEU A 132 -1.53 -8.02 -9.43
C LEU A 132 -2.69 -8.97 -9.75
N ALA A 133 -2.83 -10.08 -9.03
CA ALA A 133 -3.93 -11.02 -9.19
C ALA A 133 -5.30 -10.35 -8.94
N LEU A 134 -5.41 -9.55 -7.88
CA LEU A 134 -6.61 -8.76 -7.62
C LEU A 134 -6.96 -7.85 -8.79
N SER A 135 -5.95 -7.19 -9.37
CA SER A 135 -6.08 -6.33 -10.53
C SER A 135 -6.61 -7.09 -11.76
N VAL A 136 -6.03 -8.25 -12.05
CA VAL A 136 -6.42 -9.13 -13.18
C VAL A 136 -7.86 -9.63 -13.01
N ILE A 137 -8.21 -10.16 -11.84
CA ILE A 137 -9.52 -10.73 -11.54
C ILE A 137 -10.63 -9.66 -11.64
N THR A 138 -10.37 -8.46 -11.12
CA THR A 138 -11.38 -7.39 -11.12
C THR A 138 -11.60 -6.78 -12.49
N SER A 139 -10.64 -6.82 -13.40
CA SER A 139 -10.75 -6.12 -14.69
C SER A 139 -11.34 -6.93 -15.83
N ARG A 140 -11.39 -8.27 -15.75
CA ARG A 140 -11.99 -9.21 -16.74
C ARG A 140 -11.58 -8.97 -18.19
N ARG A 141 -10.35 -8.51 -18.49
CA ARG A 141 -9.85 -8.30 -19.86
C ARG A 141 -8.86 -9.38 -20.27
N ALA A 142 -8.94 -9.83 -21.52
CA ALA A 142 -8.00 -10.82 -22.07
C ALA A 142 -6.52 -10.34 -21.99
N VAL A 143 -6.26 -9.03 -22.16
CA VAL A 143 -4.93 -8.46 -22.03
C VAL A 143 -4.32 -8.67 -20.64
N ASN A 144 -5.13 -8.84 -19.60
CA ASN A 144 -4.61 -9.11 -18.26
C ASN A 144 -4.11 -10.55 -18.11
N LEU A 145 -4.53 -11.47 -18.98
CA LEU A 145 -3.94 -12.81 -19.06
C LEU A 145 -2.50 -12.74 -19.53
N LEU A 146 -2.15 -11.77 -20.40
CA LEU A 146 -0.75 -11.53 -20.78
C LEU A 146 0.08 -11.09 -19.56
N TRP A 147 -0.43 -10.16 -18.78
CA TRP A 147 0.26 -9.69 -17.56
C TRP A 147 0.38 -10.80 -16.52
N ALA A 148 -0.66 -11.61 -16.35
CA ALA A 148 -0.62 -12.79 -15.48
C ALA A 148 0.41 -13.81 -15.99
N GLY A 149 0.47 -14.06 -17.30
CA GLY A 149 1.46 -14.95 -17.93
C GLY A 149 2.90 -14.47 -17.73
N LEU A 150 3.15 -13.16 -17.89
CA LEU A 150 4.47 -12.56 -17.63
C LEU A 150 4.88 -12.69 -16.16
N ALA A 151 3.93 -12.46 -15.23
CA ALA A 151 4.18 -12.61 -13.80
C ALA A 151 4.49 -14.06 -13.43
N LEU A 152 3.72 -15.02 -13.98
CA LEU A 152 3.98 -16.46 -13.78
C LEU A 152 5.32 -16.89 -14.38
N GLY A 153 5.70 -16.35 -15.55
CA GLY A 153 7.02 -16.54 -16.13
C GLY A 153 8.15 -16.02 -15.23
N GLY A 154 7.93 -14.85 -14.60
CA GLY A 154 8.86 -14.32 -13.60
C GLY A 154 8.98 -15.23 -12.38
N VAL A 155 7.86 -15.72 -11.84
CA VAL A 155 7.87 -16.67 -10.71
C VAL A 155 8.59 -17.97 -11.07
N PHE A 156 8.36 -18.49 -12.28
CA PHE A 156 9.05 -19.67 -12.76
C PHE A 156 10.57 -19.47 -12.82
N LEU A 157 11.03 -18.30 -13.30
CA LEU A 157 12.45 -17.96 -13.33
C LEU A 157 13.05 -17.79 -11.92
N LEU A 158 12.28 -17.23 -10.95
CA LEU A 158 12.73 -17.17 -9.56
C LEU A 158 13.01 -18.55 -8.97
N GLY A 159 12.27 -19.57 -9.41
CA GLY A 159 12.51 -20.96 -9.05
C GLY A 159 13.68 -21.61 -9.78
N GLY A 160 14.51 -20.86 -10.54
CA GLY A 160 15.64 -21.41 -11.28
C GLY A 160 15.24 -22.41 -12.37
N GLY A 161 14.03 -22.22 -12.96
CA GLY A 161 13.45 -23.18 -13.91
C GLY A 161 12.84 -24.42 -13.24
N GLY A 162 12.75 -24.47 -11.90
CA GLY A 162 12.20 -25.58 -11.13
C GLY A 162 12.38 -25.38 -9.65
N PHE A 163 11.76 -24.43 -9.00
CA PHE A 163 11.63 -24.15 -7.55
C PHE A 163 12.74 -24.68 -6.59
N SER A 164 13.86 -25.13 -7.14
CA SER A 164 14.91 -25.86 -6.43
C SER A 164 15.91 -24.97 -5.70
N SER A 165 15.91 -23.65 -5.97
CA SER A 165 16.86 -22.69 -5.39
C SER A 165 16.31 -21.89 -4.20
N LEU A 166 14.98 -21.77 -4.07
CA LEU A 166 14.33 -21.06 -2.97
C LEU A 166 13.69 -22.05 -2.00
N ASP A 167 13.69 -21.71 -0.71
CA ASP A 167 12.95 -22.48 0.30
C ASP A 167 11.44 -22.47 -0.03
N PRO A 168 10.80 -23.65 -0.26
CA PRO A 168 9.37 -23.72 -0.58
C PRO A 168 8.47 -23.11 0.49
N ALA A 169 8.86 -23.20 1.77
CA ALA A 169 8.09 -22.59 2.85
C ALA A 169 8.19 -21.07 2.76
N GLY A 170 9.37 -20.51 2.44
CA GLY A 170 9.55 -19.09 2.21
C GLY A 170 8.70 -18.58 1.04
N VAL A 171 8.63 -19.31 -0.06
CA VAL A 171 7.76 -19.01 -1.22
C VAL A 171 6.29 -19.04 -0.82
N ALA A 172 5.85 -20.07 -0.07
CA ALA A 172 4.46 -20.18 0.39
C ALA A 172 4.08 -19.01 1.31
N PHE A 173 4.97 -18.62 2.22
CA PHE A 173 4.78 -17.45 3.08
C PHE A 173 4.69 -16.14 2.28
N ALA A 174 5.54 -15.93 1.27
CA ALA A 174 5.51 -14.75 0.42
C ALA A 174 4.21 -14.65 -0.40
N LEU A 175 3.76 -15.75 -0.99
CA LEU A 175 2.48 -15.81 -1.70
C LEU A 175 1.29 -15.59 -0.76
N GLY A 176 1.35 -16.16 0.45
CA GLY A 176 0.36 -15.92 1.51
C GLY A 176 0.32 -14.44 1.93
N ALA A 177 1.47 -13.79 2.08
CA ALA A 177 1.57 -12.36 2.34
C ALA A 177 0.94 -11.55 1.20
N GLY A 178 1.20 -11.90 -0.05
CA GLY A 178 0.57 -11.31 -1.23
C GLY A 178 -0.96 -11.44 -1.23
N ALA A 179 -1.49 -12.60 -0.89
CA ALA A 179 -2.93 -12.81 -0.76
C ALA A 179 -3.52 -11.90 0.35
N MET A 180 -2.82 -11.76 1.48
CA MET A 180 -3.22 -10.84 2.54
C MET A 180 -3.07 -9.37 2.11
N TRP A 181 -2.10 -9.03 1.27
CA TRP A 181 -2.00 -7.69 0.71
C TRP A 181 -3.18 -7.36 -0.22
N ALA A 182 -3.60 -8.31 -1.06
CA ALA A 182 -4.83 -8.15 -1.85
C ALA A 182 -6.07 -7.92 -0.95
N ALA A 183 -6.20 -8.69 0.14
CA ALA A 183 -7.24 -8.50 1.13
C ALA A 183 -7.13 -7.13 1.85
N TYR A 184 -5.92 -6.72 2.22
CA TYR A 184 -5.62 -5.40 2.78
C TYR A 184 -6.14 -4.27 1.88
N ILE A 185 -5.91 -4.31 0.57
CA ILE A 185 -6.40 -3.32 -0.38
C ILE A 185 -7.93 -3.22 -0.33
N VAL A 186 -8.62 -4.35 -0.29
CA VAL A 186 -10.09 -4.40 -0.22
C VAL A 186 -10.60 -3.85 1.12
N PHE A 187 -10.02 -4.27 2.24
CA PHE A 187 -10.47 -3.84 3.57
C PHE A 187 -10.04 -2.41 3.88
N SER A 188 -8.89 -1.96 3.40
CA SER A 188 -8.46 -0.56 3.49
C SER A 188 -9.48 0.36 2.81
N ALA A 189 -9.91 0.02 1.59
CA ALA A 189 -10.94 0.77 0.88
C ALA A 189 -12.30 0.75 1.59
N ARG A 190 -12.69 -0.36 2.24
CA ARG A 190 -13.92 -0.45 3.04
C ARG A 190 -13.83 0.39 4.30
N THR A 191 -12.70 0.33 4.99
CA THR A 191 -12.45 1.08 6.23
C THR A 191 -12.43 2.58 5.95
N GLY A 192 -11.77 3.03 4.88
CA GLY A 192 -11.72 4.43 4.46
C GLY A 192 -13.10 5.04 4.12
N ARG A 193 -14.11 4.22 3.79
CA ARG A 193 -15.49 4.69 3.59
C ARG A 193 -16.29 4.83 4.90
N ARG A 194 -15.81 4.23 6.00
CA ARG A 194 -16.53 4.17 7.28
C ARG A 194 -15.91 5.05 8.35
N PHE A 195 -14.62 5.34 8.22
CA PHE A 195 -13.85 6.10 9.20
C PHE A 195 -13.27 7.36 8.56
N PRO A 196 -13.26 8.51 9.27
CA PRO A 196 -12.66 9.74 8.78
C PRO A 196 -11.13 9.59 8.72
N GLN A 197 -10.51 10.23 7.75
CA GLN A 197 -9.06 10.34 7.58
C GLN A 197 -8.32 8.99 7.74
N ALA A 198 -7.45 8.87 8.74
CA ALA A 198 -6.65 7.68 9.03
C ALA A 198 -7.09 6.95 10.31
N ASP A 199 -8.23 7.31 10.90
CA ASP A 199 -8.71 6.75 12.16
C ASP A 199 -8.89 5.23 12.09
N GLY A 200 -9.51 4.75 11.02
CA GLY A 200 -9.71 3.33 10.81
C GLY A 200 -8.40 2.55 10.65
N LEU A 201 -7.38 3.15 10.03
CA LEU A 201 -6.04 2.57 9.94
C LEU A 201 -5.36 2.51 11.31
N ALA A 202 -5.45 3.58 12.10
CA ALA A 202 -4.86 3.63 13.44
C ALA A 202 -5.48 2.57 14.36
N LEU A 203 -6.81 2.42 14.34
CA LEU A 203 -7.51 1.38 15.10
C LEU A 203 -7.17 -0.03 14.62
N ALA A 204 -7.11 -0.25 13.31
CA ALA A 204 -6.69 -1.54 12.74
C ALA A 204 -5.25 -1.90 13.10
N MET A 205 -4.34 -0.91 13.15
CA MET A 205 -2.97 -1.14 13.57
C MET A 205 -2.88 -1.56 15.04
N VAL A 206 -3.75 -1.03 15.92
CA VAL A 206 -3.85 -1.50 17.31
C VAL A 206 -4.31 -2.95 17.36
N VAL A 207 -5.35 -3.30 16.58
CA VAL A 207 -5.81 -4.71 16.49
C VAL A 207 -4.67 -5.61 16.01
N ALA A 208 -3.93 -5.20 14.97
CA ALA A 208 -2.80 -5.96 14.45
C ALA A 208 -1.71 -6.14 15.53
N ALA A 209 -1.35 -5.07 16.23
CA ALA A 209 -0.35 -5.11 17.29
C ALA A 209 -0.78 -6.04 18.44
N VAL A 210 -2.02 -5.90 18.92
CA VAL A 210 -2.56 -6.74 20.01
C VAL A 210 -2.63 -8.22 19.60
N ALA A 211 -3.07 -8.51 18.37
CA ALA A 211 -3.14 -9.87 17.88
C ALA A 211 -1.76 -10.53 17.72
N PHE A 212 -0.74 -9.76 17.34
CA PHE A 212 0.59 -10.28 17.05
C PHE A 212 1.54 -10.28 18.26
N LEU A 213 1.31 -9.41 19.24
CA LEU A 213 2.16 -9.25 20.43
C LEU A 213 2.37 -10.56 21.22
N PRO A 214 1.34 -11.42 21.44
CA PRO A 214 1.55 -12.70 22.12
C PRO A 214 2.53 -13.62 21.40
N LEU A 215 2.48 -13.64 20.05
CA LEU A 215 3.40 -14.45 19.22
C LEU A 215 4.83 -13.96 19.34
N GLY A 216 5.03 -12.63 19.34
CA GLY A 216 6.35 -12.04 19.54
C GLY A 216 6.91 -12.30 20.93
N ILE A 217 6.10 -12.18 21.98
CA ILE A 217 6.50 -12.48 23.35
C ILE A 217 6.86 -13.96 23.48
N ALA A 218 6.06 -14.86 22.94
CA ALA A 218 6.33 -16.31 22.98
C ALA A 218 7.63 -16.69 22.25
N GLY A 219 7.92 -16.02 21.11
CA GLY A 219 9.10 -16.31 20.30
C GLY A 219 10.39 -15.63 20.78
N SER A 220 10.30 -14.46 21.42
CA SER A 220 11.46 -13.62 21.72
C SER A 220 11.67 -13.36 23.22
N GLY A 221 10.62 -13.50 24.03
CA GLY A 221 10.66 -13.31 25.47
C GLY A 221 11.20 -11.93 25.87
N THR A 222 12.09 -11.93 26.87
CA THR A 222 12.70 -10.71 27.41
C THR A 222 13.65 -10.00 26.45
N ARG A 223 14.07 -10.64 25.34
CA ARG A 223 14.91 -10.02 24.31
C ARG A 223 14.23 -8.81 23.64
N LEU A 224 12.89 -8.77 23.65
CA LEU A 224 12.12 -7.62 23.17
C LEU A 224 12.34 -6.37 24.02
N LEU A 225 12.68 -6.51 25.30
CA LEU A 225 12.84 -5.41 26.24
C LEU A 225 14.26 -4.83 26.27
N VAL A 226 15.19 -5.41 25.52
CA VAL A 226 16.57 -4.90 25.42
C VAL A 226 16.54 -3.52 24.75
N PRO A 227 17.14 -2.47 25.34
CA PRO A 227 17.06 -1.10 24.81
C PRO A 227 17.50 -0.96 23.36
N THR A 228 18.57 -1.65 22.94
CA THR A 228 19.04 -1.65 21.55
C THR A 228 18.03 -2.32 20.61
N THR A 229 17.34 -3.36 21.04
CA THR A 229 16.28 -4.02 20.29
C THR A 229 15.07 -3.10 20.11
N ILE A 230 14.66 -2.40 21.16
CA ILE A 230 13.57 -1.42 21.10
C ILE A 230 13.94 -0.29 20.15
N ALA A 231 15.16 0.25 20.25
CA ALA A 231 15.63 1.33 19.37
C ALA A 231 15.66 0.91 17.90
N LEU A 232 16.16 -0.29 17.58
CA LEU A 232 16.17 -0.82 16.22
C LEU A 232 14.74 -1.13 15.74
N GLY A 233 13.90 -1.72 16.60
CA GLY A 233 12.48 -1.95 16.29
C GLY A 233 11.73 -0.65 16.01
N ALA A 234 12.02 0.42 16.75
CA ALA A 234 11.47 1.75 16.49
C ALA A 234 11.98 2.32 15.16
N ALA A 235 13.27 2.18 14.84
CA ALA A 235 13.81 2.59 13.55
C ALA A 235 13.15 1.84 12.39
N VAL A 236 12.97 0.52 12.52
CA VAL A 236 12.22 -0.30 11.54
C VAL A 236 10.81 0.23 11.39
N ALA A 237 10.07 0.49 12.48
CA ALA A 237 8.70 1.00 12.42
C ALA A 237 8.61 2.38 11.74
N VAL A 238 9.56 3.27 12.02
CA VAL A 238 9.63 4.60 11.38
C VAL A 238 9.90 4.46 9.89
N LEU A 239 10.92 3.70 9.51
CA LEU A 239 11.33 3.54 8.10
C LEU A 239 10.31 2.77 7.27
N SER A 240 9.66 1.75 7.83
CA SER A 240 8.75 0.87 7.07
C SER A 240 7.26 1.18 7.25
N SER A 241 6.90 2.14 8.12
CA SER A 241 5.51 2.50 8.34
C SER A 241 5.28 4.01 8.41
N VAL A 242 5.88 4.71 9.38
CA VAL A 242 5.56 6.12 9.64
C VAL A 242 5.97 7.02 8.48
N LEU A 243 7.23 6.91 8.05
CA LEU A 243 7.79 7.74 6.99
C LEU A 243 7.13 7.44 5.63
N PRO A 244 7.03 6.17 5.17
CA PRO A 244 6.38 5.87 3.89
C PRO A 244 4.94 6.34 3.86
N TYR A 245 4.12 6.01 4.84
CA TYR A 245 2.70 6.43 4.85
C TYR A 245 2.54 7.96 4.80
N THR A 246 3.44 8.71 5.44
CA THR A 246 3.43 10.17 5.38
C THR A 246 3.79 10.66 3.98
N LEU A 247 4.84 10.12 3.38
CA LEU A 247 5.31 10.50 2.04
C LEU A 247 4.29 10.13 0.96
N GLU A 248 3.70 8.93 1.05
CA GLU A 248 2.66 8.46 0.14
C GLU A 248 1.38 9.30 0.24
N LEU A 249 0.94 9.63 1.46
CA LEU A 249 -0.21 10.50 1.66
C LEU A 249 0.00 11.89 1.03
N LEU A 250 1.19 12.47 1.20
CA LEU A 250 1.55 13.76 0.60
C LEU A 250 1.63 13.66 -0.94
N ALA A 251 2.15 12.54 -1.46
CA ALA A 251 2.23 12.28 -2.88
C ALA A 251 0.83 12.12 -3.50
N LEU A 252 -0.05 11.31 -2.89
CA LEU A 252 -1.41 11.04 -3.37
C LEU A 252 -2.32 12.27 -3.39
N ARG A 253 -2.01 13.30 -2.59
CA ARG A 253 -2.69 14.59 -2.69
C ARG A 253 -2.38 15.35 -3.99
N ARG A 254 -1.31 14.99 -4.70
CA ARG A 254 -0.78 15.72 -5.86
C ARG A 254 -0.60 14.84 -7.10
N LEU A 255 -0.59 13.52 -6.94
CA LEU A 255 -0.45 12.55 -8.03
C LEU A 255 -1.76 11.78 -8.26
N PRO A 256 -2.09 11.50 -9.52
CA PRO A 256 -3.13 10.52 -9.82
C PRO A 256 -2.76 9.16 -9.22
N ALA A 257 -3.75 8.45 -8.65
CA ALA A 257 -3.56 7.12 -8.08
C ALA A 257 -2.91 6.12 -9.07
N SER A 258 -3.17 6.31 -10.35
CA SER A 258 -2.57 5.54 -11.44
C SER A 258 -1.06 5.71 -11.58
N THR A 259 -0.56 6.94 -11.44
CA THR A 259 0.88 7.22 -11.46
C THR A 259 1.55 6.64 -10.22
N PHE A 260 0.89 6.78 -9.06
CA PHE A 260 1.33 6.17 -7.81
C PHE A 260 1.49 4.65 -7.94
N ALA A 261 0.46 3.95 -8.45
CA ALA A 261 0.49 2.49 -8.64
C ALA A 261 1.60 2.03 -9.62
N ILE A 262 1.92 2.82 -10.66
CA ILE A 262 3.05 2.52 -11.55
C ILE A 262 4.38 2.62 -10.79
N LEU A 263 4.55 3.63 -9.94
CA LEU A 263 5.77 3.80 -9.16
C LEU A 263 5.93 2.69 -8.11
N MET A 264 4.84 2.27 -7.47
CA MET A 264 4.83 1.13 -6.53
C MET A 264 5.21 -0.19 -7.21
N SER A 265 4.99 -0.34 -8.52
CA SER A 265 5.45 -1.53 -9.26
C SER A 265 6.97 -1.69 -9.31
N LEU A 266 7.74 -0.66 -8.92
CA LEU A 266 9.20 -0.73 -8.81
C LEU A 266 9.69 -1.30 -7.47
N GLU A 267 8.79 -1.56 -6.51
CA GLU A 267 9.16 -2.09 -5.18
C GLU A 267 10.07 -3.31 -5.22
N PRO A 268 9.86 -4.33 -6.09
CA PRO A 268 10.75 -5.47 -6.15
C PRO A 268 12.19 -5.11 -6.50
N ALA A 269 12.40 -4.11 -7.39
CA ALA A 269 13.75 -3.65 -7.73
C ALA A 269 14.42 -2.91 -6.57
N VAL A 270 13.64 -2.09 -5.85
CA VAL A 270 14.15 -1.38 -4.65
C VAL A 270 14.46 -2.38 -3.55
N ALA A 271 13.62 -3.41 -3.36
CA ALA A 271 13.83 -4.48 -2.39
C ALA A 271 15.11 -5.27 -2.69
N ALA A 272 15.30 -5.65 -3.95
CA ALA A 272 16.52 -6.32 -4.41
C ALA A 272 17.78 -5.46 -4.15
N THR A 273 17.69 -4.15 -4.42
CA THR A 273 18.76 -3.20 -4.15
C THR A 273 19.06 -3.09 -2.65
N ALA A 274 18.01 -2.99 -1.82
CA ALA A 274 18.16 -2.94 -0.37
C ALA A 274 18.77 -4.25 0.18
N GLY A 275 18.33 -5.41 -0.33
CA GLY A 275 18.89 -6.71 -0.01
C GLY A 275 20.38 -6.81 -0.36
N PHE A 276 20.77 -6.32 -1.53
CA PHE A 276 22.18 -6.28 -1.96
C PHE A 276 23.03 -5.35 -1.05
N LEU A 277 22.56 -4.11 -0.81
CA LEU A 277 23.35 -3.11 -0.09
C LEU A 277 23.44 -3.32 1.42
N VAL A 278 22.40 -3.91 2.04
CA VAL A 278 22.28 -4.00 3.51
C VAL A 278 22.49 -5.42 4.01
N LEU A 279 22.14 -6.42 3.21
CA LEU A 279 22.12 -7.83 3.60
C LEU A 279 23.15 -8.67 2.84
N ASP A 280 23.98 -8.05 1.98
CA ASP A 280 24.97 -8.72 1.12
C ASP A 280 24.35 -9.82 0.25
N GLN A 281 23.05 -9.68 -0.12
CA GLN A 281 22.33 -10.63 -0.96
C GLN A 281 22.64 -10.36 -2.43
N SER A 282 23.34 -11.27 -3.10
CA SER A 282 23.55 -11.22 -4.55
C SER A 282 22.36 -11.83 -5.28
N LEU A 283 22.03 -11.27 -6.46
CA LEU A 283 21.01 -11.81 -7.36
C LEU A 283 21.68 -12.49 -8.55
N SER A 284 21.23 -13.68 -8.86
CA SER A 284 21.57 -14.35 -10.11
C SER A 284 20.89 -13.66 -11.31
N LEU A 285 21.38 -13.92 -12.53
CA LEU A 285 20.75 -13.41 -13.75
C LEU A 285 19.28 -13.85 -13.89
N PRO A 286 18.89 -15.13 -13.64
CA PRO A 286 17.49 -15.53 -13.65
C PRO A 286 16.61 -14.75 -12.67
N GLU A 287 17.08 -14.52 -11.45
CA GLU A 287 16.35 -13.74 -10.43
C GLU A 287 16.15 -12.27 -10.87
N SER A 288 17.19 -11.67 -11.45
CA SER A 288 17.12 -10.30 -11.98
C SER A 288 16.11 -10.20 -13.13
N LEU A 289 16.09 -11.18 -14.05
CA LEU A 289 15.10 -11.27 -15.14
C LEU A 289 13.68 -11.49 -14.59
N ALA A 290 13.53 -12.33 -13.57
CA ALA A 290 12.26 -12.59 -12.92
C ALA A 290 11.66 -11.32 -12.32
N ILE A 291 12.46 -10.57 -11.58
CA ILE A 291 12.07 -9.27 -11.00
C ILE A 291 11.63 -8.31 -12.11
N ALA A 292 12.41 -8.21 -13.20
CA ALA A 292 12.08 -7.36 -14.35
C ALA A 292 10.74 -7.75 -15.01
N LEU A 293 10.46 -9.03 -15.16
CA LEU A 293 9.20 -9.54 -15.71
C LEU A 293 8.00 -9.20 -14.82
N VAL A 294 8.12 -9.37 -13.50
CA VAL A 294 7.05 -9.04 -12.57
C VAL A 294 6.79 -7.52 -12.52
N ILE A 295 7.84 -6.70 -12.56
CA ILE A 295 7.71 -5.24 -12.69
C ILE A 295 6.97 -4.88 -13.98
N ALA A 296 7.36 -5.46 -15.13
CA ALA A 296 6.71 -5.21 -16.41
C ALA A 296 5.24 -5.64 -16.39
N ALA A 297 4.92 -6.80 -15.78
CA ALA A 297 3.56 -7.28 -15.59
C ALA A 297 2.71 -6.33 -14.74
N SER A 298 3.24 -5.89 -13.60
CA SER A 298 2.56 -4.97 -12.68
C SER A 298 2.31 -3.61 -13.34
N MET A 299 3.30 -3.03 -14.00
CA MET A 299 3.16 -1.78 -14.76
C MET A 299 2.15 -1.90 -15.90
N GLY A 300 2.17 -3.01 -16.63
CA GLY A 300 1.25 -3.29 -17.73
C GLY A 300 -0.20 -3.41 -17.25
N ALA A 301 -0.43 -4.14 -16.16
CA ALA A 301 -1.73 -4.28 -15.54
C ALA A 301 -2.30 -2.93 -15.08
N VAL A 302 -1.50 -2.10 -14.42
CA VAL A 302 -1.89 -0.75 -13.99
C VAL A 302 -2.25 0.15 -15.18
N ARG A 303 -1.40 0.18 -16.23
CA ARG A 303 -1.67 0.97 -17.45
C ARG A 303 -2.96 0.55 -18.15
N THR A 304 -3.25 -0.74 -18.19
CA THR A 304 -4.48 -1.28 -18.75
C THR A 304 -5.73 -0.79 -18.00
N GLN A 305 -5.66 -0.64 -16.68
CA GLN A 305 -6.74 -0.09 -15.86
C GLN A 305 -6.96 1.41 -16.11
N ILE A 306 -5.90 2.18 -16.25
CA ILE A 306 -5.94 3.63 -16.52
C ILE A 306 -6.68 3.92 -17.84
N GLY A 307 -6.36 3.19 -18.90
CA GLY A 307 -7.02 3.33 -20.20
C GLY A 307 -8.55 3.16 -20.11
N ARG A 308 -9.02 2.34 -19.17
CA ARG A 308 -10.45 2.10 -18.92
C ARG A 308 -11.15 3.30 -18.26
N GLY A 309 -10.51 3.97 -17.32
CA GLY A 309 -11.05 5.16 -16.66
C GLY A 309 -11.31 6.28 -17.66
N LYS A 310 -10.36 6.54 -18.55
CA LYS A 310 -10.48 7.56 -19.60
C LYS A 310 -11.55 7.24 -20.65
N ALA A 311 -11.68 5.98 -21.08
CA ALA A 311 -12.69 5.56 -22.06
C ALA A 311 -14.12 5.70 -21.52
N LYS A 312 -14.33 5.44 -20.23
CA LYS A 312 -15.66 5.54 -19.60
C LYS A 312 -16.11 6.99 -19.36
N THR A 313 -15.16 7.92 -19.18
CA THR A 313 -15.44 9.36 -19.03
C THR A 313 -15.72 10.05 -20.37
N LEU A 314 -15.35 9.44 -21.50
CA LEU A 314 -15.55 9.98 -22.85
C LEU A 314 -16.83 9.44 -23.53
N GLN A 315 -17.56 8.48 -22.94
CA GLN A 315 -18.85 8.07 -23.43
C GLN A 315 -19.91 9.11 -23.03
N PRO A 316 -20.61 9.74 -24.00
CA PRO A 316 -21.77 10.58 -23.70
C PRO A 316 -22.81 9.77 -22.93
N ALA A 317 -23.52 10.43 -22.01
CA ALA A 317 -24.68 9.82 -21.38
C ALA A 317 -25.64 9.34 -22.49
N PRO A 318 -26.24 8.14 -22.40
CA PRO A 318 -27.29 7.75 -23.32
C PRO A 318 -28.41 8.77 -23.15
N ASP A 319 -28.81 9.39 -24.29
CA ASP A 319 -29.90 10.34 -24.36
C ASP A 319 -31.14 9.71 -23.71
N ALA A 320 -31.64 10.36 -22.65
CA ALA A 320 -32.86 9.94 -21.95
C ALA A 320 -34.11 10.47 -22.66
#